data_f2742f532516d524985d896e55742162
#
_entry.id   f2742f532516d524985d896e55742162
#
_cell.length_a   1.000
_cell.length_b   1.000
_cell.length_c   1.000
_cell.angle_alpha   90.00
_cell.angle_beta   90.00
_cell.angle_gamma   90.00
#
_symmetry.space_group_name_H-M   'P 1'
#
loop_
_entity.id
_entity.type
_entity.pdbx_description
1 polymer ?
#
loop_
_entity_poly.entity_id
_entity_poly.type
_entity_poly.pdbx_seq_one_letter_code
_entity_poly.pdbx_strand_id
1 'polypeptide(L)' 'DNITANVIAPGAIHVERYERENVDEERIITDIPSASVGTPADIGGAVAYLSSDSARYVNGTVLFVDGALTARMAHD' A
#
# COMPACT_ATOMS: atom_id res chain seq x y z
N ASP A 1 -13.53 19.55 15.97
CA ASP A 1 -12.57 19.83 14.92
C ASP A 1 -12.53 18.73 13.91
N ASN A 2 -12.22 19.08 12.66
CA ASN A 2 -12.28 18.15 11.55
C ASN A 2 -10.87 17.66 11.15
N ILE A 3 -10.16 17.16 12.15
CA ILE A 3 -8.81 16.65 11.92
C ILE A 3 -8.80 15.15 12.09
N THR A 4 -8.27 14.44 11.09
CA THR A 4 -8.04 13.01 11.19
C THR A 4 -6.55 12.72 10.99
N ALA A 5 -6.08 11.67 11.61
CA ALA A 5 -4.69 11.24 11.48
C ALA A 5 -4.67 9.73 11.24
N ASN A 6 -4.12 9.33 10.10
CA ASN A 6 -4.04 7.94 9.69
C ASN A 6 -2.65 7.62 9.14
N VAL A 7 -2.34 6.34 9.06
CA VAL A 7 -1.06 5.87 8.53
C VAL A 7 -1.34 5.01 7.29
N ILE A 8 -0.56 5.23 6.24
CA ILE A 8 -0.57 4.35 5.07
C ILE A 8 0.71 3.51 5.12
N ALA A 9 0.54 2.20 5.09
CA ALA A 9 1.66 1.27 5.13
C ALA A 9 1.75 0.55 3.77
N PRO A 10 2.61 1.02 2.86
CA PRO A 10 2.75 0.40 1.54
C PRO A 10 3.53 -0.91 1.62
N GLY A 11 3.22 -1.81 0.69
CA GLY A 11 4.02 -3.00 0.46
C GLY A 11 5.08 -2.77 -0.62
N ALA A 12 5.27 -3.76 -1.49
CA ALA A 12 6.20 -3.64 -2.61
C ALA A 12 5.59 -2.76 -3.70
N ILE A 13 6.17 -1.60 -3.90
CA ILE A 13 5.68 -0.60 -4.86
C ILE A 13 6.76 -0.39 -5.91
N HIS A 14 6.37 -0.49 -7.19
CA HIS A 14 7.28 -0.23 -8.29
C HIS A 14 7.67 1.25 -8.29
N VAL A 15 8.93 1.52 -8.11
CA VAL A 15 9.50 2.86 -8.16
C VAL A 15 10.75 2.84 -9.03
N GLU A 16 11.23 4.02 -9.43
CA GLU A 16 12.41 4.15 -10.27
C GLU A 16 13.61 3.39 -9.70
N ARG A 17 13.73 3.33 -8.37
CA ARG A 17 14.81 2.60 -7.72
C ARG A 17 14.83 1.11 -8.10
N TYR A 18 13.66 0.50 -8.34
CA TYR A 18 13.57 -0.91 -8.74
C TYR A 18 14.25 -1.12 -10.10
N GLU A 19 14.03 -0.21 -11.04
CA GLU A 19 14.69 -0.29 -12.34
C GLU A 19 16.20 -0.08 -12.22
N ARG A 20 16.59 0.92 -11.44
CA ARG A 20 17.97 1.29 -11.23
C ARG A 20 18.80 0.21 -10.53
N GLU A 21 18.19 -0.50 -9.58
CA GLU A 21 18.82 -1.57 -8.82
C GLU A 21 18.57 -2.96 -9.42
N ASN A 22 17.90 -3.02 -10.56
CA ASN A 22 17.59 -4.27 -11.25
C ASN A 22 16.88 -5.28 -10.33
N VAL A 23 15.86 -4.81 -9.60
CA VAL A 23 15.08 -5.63 -8.70
C VAL A 23 14.24 -6.65 -9.47
N ASP A 24 14.28 -7.90 -9.05
CA ASP A 24 13.48 -8.97 -9.66
C ASP A 24 12.06 -8.97 -9.11
N GLU A 25 11.15 -8.26 -9.81
CA GLU A 25 9.76 -8.15 -9.39
C GLU A 25 9.01 -9.48 -9.50
N GLU A 26 9.38 -10.34 -10.44
CA GLU A 26 8.74 -11.65 -10.57
C GLU A 26 8.94 -12.50 -9.34
N ARG A 27 10.09 -12.40 -8.72
CA ARG A 27 10.38 -13.08 -7.47
C ARG A 27 9.58 -12.46 -6.32
N ILE A 28 9.50 -11.13 -6.28
CA ILE A 28 8.77 -10.41 -5.23
C ILE A 28 7.29 -10.81 -5.23
N ILE A 29 6.67 -10.85 -6.41
CA ILE A 29 5.23 -11.12 -6.50
C ILE A 29 4.84 -12.54 -6.09
N THR A 30 5.79 -13.47 -6.01
CA THR A 30 5.45 -14.82 -5.54
C THR A 30 4.93 -14.83 -4.11
N ASP A 31 5.31 -13.84 -3.30
CA ASP A 31 4.90 -13.73 -1.91
C ASP A 31 3.69 -12.81 -1.71
N ILE A 32 3.21 -12.17 -2.77
CA ILE A 32 2.11 -11.21 -2.70
C ILE A 32 0.83 -11.87 -3.20
N PRO A 33 -0.21 -12.03 -2.35
CA PRO A 33 -1.45 -12.70 -2.78
C PRO A 33 -2.09 -12.12 -4.03
N SER A 34 -2.03 -10.80 -4.24
CA SER A 34 -2.57 -10.20 -5.46
C SER A 34 -1.69 -10.41 -6.69
N ALA A 35 -0.50 -11.02 -6.53
CA ALA A 35 0.43 -11.39 -7.59
C ALA A 35 0.87 -10.21 -8.45
N SER A 36 1.02 -9.05 -7.85
CA SER A 36 1.51 -7.86 -8.55
C SER A 36 2.20 -6.92 -7.58
N VAL A 37 3.15 -6.17 -8.10
CA VAL A 37 3.76 -5.05 -7.39
C VAL A 37 2.83 -3.86 -7.55
N GLY A 38 2.62 -3.09 -6.48
CA GLY A 38 1.82 -1.89 -6.55
C GLY A 38 2.51 -0.79 -7.33
N THR A 39 1.78 0.26 -7.62
CA THR A 39 2.30 1.46 -8.29
C THR A 39 2.16 2.67 -7.37
N PRO A 40 2.90 3.76 -7.64
CA PRO A 40 2.69 5.01 -6.88
C PRO A 40 1.23 5.47 -6.92
N ALA A 41 0.49 5.21 -8.02
CA ALA A 41 -0.92 5.56 -8.10
C ALA A 41 -1.77 4.80 -7.09
N ASP A 42 -1.40 3.57 -6.73
CA ASP A 42 -2.11 2.81 -5.69
C ASP A 42 -2.00 3.50 -4.34
N ILE A 43 -0.83 4.04 -4.03
CA ILE A 43 -0.63 4.82 -2.80
C ILE A 43 -1.35 6.16 -2.89
N GLY A 44 -1.25 6.83 -4.05
CA GLY A 44 -1.95 8.10 -4.29
C GLY A 44 -3.45 7.98 -4.12
N GLY A 45 -4.04 6.87 -4.57
CA GLY A 45 -5.46 6.60 -4.40
C GLY A 45 -5.86 6.47 -2.92
N ALA A 46 -5.03 5.81 -2.12
CA ALA A 46 -5.25 5.69 -0.69
C ALA A 46 -5.18 7.06 0.00
N VAL A 47 -4.18 7.88 -0.36
CA VAL A 47 -4.06 9.24 0.17
C VAL A 47 -5.28 10.08 -0.21
N ALA A 48 -5.71 10.00 -1.46
CA ALA A 48 -6.88 10.76 -1.94
C ALA A 48 -8.14 10.37 -1.17
N TYR A 49 -8.36 9.08 -0.94
CA TYR A 49 -9.50 8.62 -0.16
C TYR A 49 -9.45 9.15 1.27
N LEU A 50 -8.32 8.95 1.96
CA LEU A 50 -8.20 9.37 3.37
C LEU A 50 -8.27 10.89 3.54
N SER A 51 -7.98 11.65 2.47
CA SER A 51 -8.07 13.11 2.48
C SER A 51 -9.44 13.63 2.09
N SER A 52 -10.36 12.75 1.69
CA SER A 52 -11.67 13.15 1.18
C SER A 52 -12.72 13.20 2.29
N ASP A 53 -13.83 13.87 1.98
CA ASP A 53 -14.99 13.87 2.89
C ASP A 53 -15.57 12.46 3.10
N SER A 54 -15.37 11.57 2.13
CA SER A 54 -15.83 10.18 2.25
C SER A 54 -15.13 9.44 3.39
N ALA A 55 -13.95 9.88 3.79
CA ALA A 55 -13.19 9.26 4.88
C ALA A 55 -13.28 10.06 6.18
N ARG A 56 -14.23 10.98 6.31
CA ARG A 56 -14.31 11.87 7.47
C ARG A 56 -14.44 11.14 8.81
N TYR A 57 -14.95 9.92 8.79
CA TYR A 57 -15.13 9.11 9.99
C TYR A 57 -14.00 8.09 10.20
N VAL A 58 -12.98 8.11 9.32
CA VAL A 58 -11.80 7.24 9.40
C VAL A 58 -10.71 8.00 10.15
N ASN A 59 -10.34 7.51 11.32
CA ASN A 59 -9.34 8.19 12.15
C ASN A 59 -8.60 7.15 12.98
N GLY A 60 -7.29 7.27 13.04
CA GLY A 60 -6.45 6.38 13.83
C GLY A 60 -6.21 5.02 13.19
N THR A 61 -6.47 4.87 11.89
CA THR A 61 -6.28 3.59 11.21
C THR A 61 -4.88 3.47 10.61
N VAL A 62 -4.45 2.24 10.42
CA VAL A 62 -3.31 1.90 9.56
C VAL A 62 -3.90 1.20 8.33
N LEU A 63 -3.76 1.82 7.17
CA LEU A 63 -4.26 1.27 5.92
C LEU A 63 -3.11 0.60 5.18
N PHE A 64 -3.15 -0.72 5.09
CA PHE A 64 -2.16 -1.48 4.33
C PHE A 64 -2.51 -1.48 2.86
N VAL A 65 -1.55 -1.08 2.02
CA VAL A 65 -1.69 -1.06 0.56
C VAL A 65 -0.58 -1.96 0.01
N ASP A 66 -0.78 -3.25 0.10
CA ASP A 66 0.28 -4.24 -0.06
C ASP A 66 -0.14 -5.53 -0.79
N GLY A 67 -1.31 -5.53 -1.42
CA GLY A 67 -1.80 -6.73 -2.12
C GLY A 67 -2.04 -7.92 -1.19
N ALA A 68 -2.35 -7.65 0.08
CA ALA A 68 -2.61 -8.62 1.14
C ALA A 68 -1.36 -9.33 1.68
N LEU A 69 -0.17 -8.82 1.37
CA LEU A 69 1.08 -9.43 1.85
C LEU A 69 1.11 -9.53 3.39
N THR A 70 0.78 -8.45 4.08
CA THR A 70 0.79 -8.43 5.55
C THR A 70 -0.25 -9.38 6.14
N ALA A 71 -1.44 -9.42 5.53
CA ALA A 71 -2.50 -10.32 5.97
C ALA A 71 -2.08 -11.79 5.81
N ARG A 72 -1.38 -12.11 4.71
CA ARG A 72 -0.84 -13.46 4.49
C ARG A 72 0.19 -13.82 5.56
N MET A 73 1.12 -12.91 5.83
CA MET A 73 2.17 -13.14 6.82
C MET A 73 1.61 -13.37 8.22
N ALA A 74 0.48 -12.75 8.55
CA ALA A 74 -0.16 -12.89 9.85
C ALA A 74 -0.80 -14.27 10.05
N HIS A 75 -1.02 -15.02 8.97
CA HIS A 75 -1.69 -16.33 8.99
C HIS A 75 -0.78 -17.48 8.58
N ASP A 76 0.48 -17.23 8.27
CA ASP A 76 1.45 -18.26 7.88
C ASP A 76 2.07 -18.95 9.09
#